data_c5f188277d3424a709193fe21c98c1ef
#
_entry.id   c5f188277d3424a709193fe21c98c1ef
#
_cell.length_a   1.000
_cell.length_b   1.000
_cell.length_c   1.000
_cell.angle_alpha   90.00
_cell.angle_beta   90.00
_cell.angle_gamma   90.00
#
_symmetry.space_group_name_H-M   'P 1'
#
loop_
_entity.id
_entity.type
_entity.pdbx_description
1 polymer ?
#
loop_
_entity_poly.entity_id
_entity_poly.type
_entity_poly.pdbx_seq_one_letter_code
_entity_poly.pdbx_strand_id
1 'polypeptide(L)'
;SPMSLAFFMIAGRSPNQKIEEVLAFIEEQTEITKALLEWLTLMTVDYLNFQIASGAHAVQLFESFADVIPLEIYKKFVQPTQEKIFSALETTSPSILFTKESPHLDLMLRSGASVLSVGNCIDLKHAQKQAPEMIYQGNVDNKIVADGTKEDITQAIRKCFEQSGRKNHILNLNHGLLERTPFENVQHFVKVAKEFGRVE
;
A
#
# COMPACT_ATOMS: atom_id res chain seq x y z
N SER A 1 4.66 -0.50 8.32
CA SER A 1 3.57 -0.29 9.29
C SER A 1 3.84 -1.02 10.58
N PRO A 2 3.19 -0.64 11.70
CA PRO A 2 3.28 -1.35 12.97
C PRO A 2 2.93 -2.83 12.86
N MET A 3 1.83 -3.17 12.18
CA MET A 3 1.41 -4.57 12.04
C MET A 3 2.41 -5.37 11.22
N SER A 4 2.92 -4.81 10.10
CA SER A 4 3.95 -5.51 9.32
C SER A 4 5.22 -5.77 10.14
N LEU A 5 5.66 -4.81 10.96
CA LEU A 5 6.79 -5.01 11.87
C LEU A 5 6.48 -6.07 12.95
N ALA A 6 5.28 -6.04 13.54
CA ALA A 6 4.85 -7.02 14.53
C ALA A 6 4.89 -8.45 13.96
N PHE A 7 4.48 -8.65 12.70
CA PHE A 7 4.59 -9.95 12.03
C PHE A 7 6.03 -10.48 12.02
N PHE A 8 7.01 -9.63 11.65
CA PHE A 8 8.42 -10.03 11.68
C PHE A 8 8.92 -10.30 13.11
N MET A 9 8.54 -9.47 14.08
CA MET A 9 8.97 -9.61 15.48
C MET A 9 8.40 -10.87 16.10
N ILE A 10 7.12 -11.15 15.94
CA ILE A 10 6.46 -12.36 16.48
C ILE A 10 7.03 -13.62 15.82
N ALA A 11 7.20 -13.61 14.48
CA ALA A 11 7.76 -14.75 13.77
C ALA A 11 9.26 -14.98 14.04
N GLY A 12 9.99 -13.94 14.50
CA GLY A 12 11.45 -13.97 14.68
C GLY A 12 12.27 -14.06 13.37
N ARG A 13 11.59 -14.04 12.23
CA ARG A 13 12.15 -14.11 10.85
C ARG A 13 11.08 -13.67 9.85
N SER A 14 11.34 -13.84 8.52
CA SER A 14 10.29 -13.64 7.51
C SER A 14 9.04 -14.48 7.84
N PRO A 15 7.86 -13.86 7.95
CA PRO A 15 6.65 -14.54 8.44
C PRO A 15 5.97 -15.43 7.39
N ASN A 16 6.42 -15.48 6.14
CA ASN A 16 5.73 -16.16 5.02
C ASN A 16 5.34 -17.62 5.29
N GLN A 17 6.11 -18.33 6.12
CA GLN A 17 5.84 -19.73 6.50
C GLN A 17 5.16 -19.84 7.88
N LYS A 18 4.83 -18.71 8.53
CA LYS A 18 4.33 -18.64 9.91
C LYS A 18 3.13 -17.70 10.06
N ILE A 19 2.45 -17.41 8.97
CA ILE A 19 1.32 -16.46 8.98
C ILE A 19 0.26 -16.91 9.99
N GLU A 20 -0.12 -18.18 9.98
CA GLU A 20 -1.14 -18.73 10.87
C GLU A 20 -0.70 -18.66 12.34
N GLU A 21 0.58 -18.98 12.64
CA GLU A 21 1.15 -18.89 14.00
C GLU A 21 1.12 -17.44 14.51
N VAL A 22 1.46 -16.48 13.62
CA VAL A 22 1.45 -15.05 13.97
C VAL A 22 0.02 -14.55 14.21
N LEU A 23 -0.93 -14.93 13.37
CA LEU A 23 -2.33 -14.56 13.54
C LEU A 23 -2.91 -15.14 14.82
N ALA A 24 -2.63 -16.42 15.12
CA ALA A 24 -3.03 -17.05 16.39
C ALA A 24 -2.45 -16.31 17.60
N PHE A 25 -1.16 -15.96 17.57
CA PHE A 25 -0.55 -15.17 18.64
C PHE A 25 -1.24 -13.82 18.83
N ILE A 26 -1.55 -13.10 17.74
CA ILE A 26 -2.23 -11.81 17.79
C ILE A 26 -3.60 -11.91 18.48
N GLU A 27 -4.34 -12.97 18.21
CA GLU A 27 -5.67 -13.19 18.81
C GLU A 27 -5.57 -13.63 20.27
N GLU A 28 -4.71 -14.60 20.58
CA GLU A 28 -4.53 -15.17 21.91
C GLU A 28 -3.87 -14.19 22.88
N GLN A 29 -2.87 -13.43 22.41
CA GLN A 29 -2.10 -12.50 23.22
C GLN A 29 -2.52 -11.04 22.97
N THR A 30 -3.83 -10.78 23.02
CA THR A 30 -4.45 -9.49 22.69
C THR A 30 -3.79 -8.30 23.37
N GLU A 31 -3.52 -8.37 24.68
CA GLU A 31 -2.96 -7.23 25.43
C GLU A 31 -1.48 -7.00 25.11
N ILE A 32 -0.72 -8.07 24.89
CA ILE A 32 0.68 -7.96 24.42
C ILE A 32 0.71 -7.36 23.01
N THR A 33 -0.17 -7.81 22.13
CA THR A 33 -0.29 -7.29 20.76
C THR A 33 -0.63 -5.80 20.77
N LYS A 34 -1.59 -5.36 21.59
CA LYS A 34 -1.94 -3.93 21.73
C LYS A 34 -0.75 -3.10 22.18
N ALA A 35 -0.07 -3.53 23.24
CA ALA A 35 1.10 -2.82 23.78
C ALA A 35 2.23 -2.73 22.75
N LEU A 36 2.51 -3.81 22.02
CA LEU A 36 3.50 -3.83 20.95
C LEU A 36 3.12 -2.86 19.81
N LEU A 37 1.87 -2.91 19.35
CA LEU A 37 1.41 -2.04 18.26
C LEU A 37 1.37 -0.57 18.69
N GLU A 38 1.03 -0.27 19.94
CA GLU A 38 1.07 1.11 20.44
C GLU A 38 2.49 1.66 20.42
N TRP A 39 3.46 0.91 20.92
CA TRP A 39 4.87 1.29 20.89
C TRP A 39 5.38 1.48 19.44
N LEU A 40 5.11 0.50 18.56
CA LEU A 40 5.49 0.58 17.14
C LEU A 40 4.81 1.75 16.41
N THR A 41 3.58 2.11 16.81
CA THR A 41 2.85 3.26 16.27
C THR A 41 3.57 4.56 16.61
N LEU A 42 3.96 4.76 17.87
CA LEU A 42 4.71 5.96 18.31
C LEU A 42 6.04 6.06 17.58
N MET A 43 6.81 4.98 17.53
CA MET A 43 8.06 4.94 16.76
C MET A 43 7.86 5.27 15.28
N THR A 44 6.77 4.77 14.67
CA THR A 44 6.49 5.02 13.25
C THR A 44 6.15 6.49 13.02
N VAL A 45 5.38 7.11 13.90
CA VAL A 45 5.06 8.55 13.84
C VAL A 45 6.34 9.37 13.92
N ASP A 46 7.19 9.12 14.92
CA ASP A 46 8.45 9.84 15.09
C ASP A 46 9.35 9.69 13.87
N TYR A 47 9.45 8.47 13.34
CA TYR A 47 10.28 8.19 12.17
C TYR A 47 9.77 8.87 10.90
N LEU A 48 8.45 8.86 10.64
CA LEU A 48 7.88 9.51 9.47
C LEU A 48 7.99 11.04 9.57
N ASN A 49 7.73 11.63 10.74
CA ASN A 49 7.92 13.05 10.98
C ASN A 49 9.38 13.47 10.84
N PHE A 50 10.32 12.65 11.29
CA PHE A 50 11.75 12.87 11.06
C PHE A 50 12.08 12.88 9.56
N GLN A 51 11.50 11.99 8.75
CA GLN A 51 11.70 11.99 7.30
C GLN A 51 11.12 13.26 6.66
N ILE A 52 9.93 13.69 7.07
CA ILE A 52 9.30 14.93 6.60
C ILE A 52 10.20 16.14 6.95
N ALA A 53 10.62 16.27 8.20
CA ALA A 53 11.50 17.34 8.66
C ALA A 53 12.85 17.34 7.95
N SER A 54 13.31 16.17 7.49
CA SER A 54 14.54 16.00 6.70
C SER A 54 14.38 16.30 5.21
N GLY A 55 13.18 16.71 4.77
CA GLY A 55 12.91 17.14 3.40
C GLY A 55 12.30 16.06 2.49
N ALA A 56 11.71 15.00 3.04
CA ALA A 56 10.96 14.05 2.23
C ALA A 56 9.75 14.73 1.58
N HIS A 57 9.60 14.62 0.25
CA HIS A 57 8.48 15.18 -0.49
C HIS A 57 7.17 14.41 -0.29
N ALA A 58 7.25 13.15 0.11
CA ALA A 58 6.13 12.29 0.50
C ALA A 58 6.64 11.20 1.42
N VAL A 59 5.76 10.64 2.26
CA VAL A 59 6.05 9.47 3.10
C VAL A 59 5.05 8.37 2.82
N GLN A 60 5.49 7.11 2.91
CA GLN A 60 4.63 5.96 2.63
C GLN A 60 4.70 4.94 3.76
N LEU A 61 3.51 4.57 4.28
CA LEU A 61 3.32 3.50 5.24
C LEU A 61 3.00 2.18 4.49
N PHE A 62 3.78 1.14 4.72
CA PHE A 62 3.63 -0.14 4.04
C PHE A 62 2.93 -1.18 4.92
N GLU A 63 1.68 -1.54 4.56
CA GLU A 63 0.96 -2.67 5.15
C GLU A 63 1.16 -3.91 4.28
N SER A 64 2.28 -4.56 4.48
CA SER A 64 2.79 -5.60 3.57
C SER A 64 2.09 -6.96 3.72
N PHE A 65 1.28 -7.14 4.77
CA PHE A 65 0.54 -8.38 5.04
C PHE A 65 -0.98 -8.19 5.00
N ALA A 66 -1.46 -7.08 4.42
CA ALA A 66 -2.88 -6.75 4.37
C ALA A 66 -3.73 -7.82 3.65
N ASP A 67 -3.13 -8.56 2.73
CA ASP A 67 -3.75 -9.65 1.98
C ASP A 67 -4.05 -10.91 2.82
N VAL A 68 -3.34 -11.09 3.94
CA VAL A 68 -3.48 -12.28 4.80
C VAL A 68 -4.09 -11.97 6.15
N ILE A 69 -4.32 -10.70 6.47
CA ILE A 69 -4.91 -10.29 7.75
C ILE A 69 -6.45 -10.39 7.66
N PRO A 70 -7.10 -11.22 8.50
CA PRO A 70 -8.55 -11.28 8.58
C PRO A 70 -9.18 -9.92 8.90
N LEU A 71 -10.39 -9.67 8.36
CA LEU A 71 -11.10 -8.40 8.50
C LEU A 71 -11.23 -7.94 9.97
N GLU A 72 -11.56 -8.86 10.88
CA GLU A 72 -11.75 -8.52 12.29
C GLU A 72 -10.45 -8.15 13.00
N ILE A 73 -9.34 -8.81 12.65
CA ILE A 73 -8.00 -8.43 13.11
C ILE A 73 -7.62 -7.07 12.53
N TYR A 74 -7.91 -6.84 11.25
CA TYR A 74 -7.63 -5.57 10.60
C TYR A 74 -8.36 -4.41 11.29
N LYS A 75 -9.66 -4.54 11.52
CA LYS A 75 -10.48 -3.54 12.24
C LYS A 75 -10.01 -3.30 13.67
N LYS A 76 -9.67 -4.38 14.38
CA LYS A 76 -9.33 -4.32 15.81
C LYS A 76 -7.95 -3.73 16.07
N PHE A 77 -6.98 -4.02 15.20
CA PHE A 77 -5.57 -3.74 15.46
C PHE A 77 -4.90 -2.86 14.40
N VAL A 78 -5.18 -3.09 13.10
CA VAL A 78 -4.46 -2.40 12.00
C VAL A 78 -5.03 -1.00 11.78
N GLN A 79 -6.33 -0.90 11.57
CA GLN A 79 -7.00 0.38 11.27
C GLN A 79 -6.74 1.44 12.35
N PRO A 80 -6.88 1.17 13.67
CA PRO A 80 -6.62 2.19 14.69
C PRO A 80 -5.17 2.68 14.69
N THR A 81 -4.19 1.83 14.36
CA THR A 81 -2.79 2.25 14.27
C THR A 81 -2.56 3.14 13.06
N GLN A 82 -3.19 2.84 11.92
CA GLN A 82 -3.12 3.66 10.71
C GLN A 82 -3.74 5.04 10.96
N GLU A 83 -4.95 5.11 11.51
CA GLU A 83 -5.63 6.37 11.86
C GLU A 83 -4.78 7.22 12.82
N LYS A 84 -4.20 6.61 13.86
CA LYS A 84 -3.32 7.29 14.80
C LYS A 84 -2.06 7.83 14.13
N ILE A 85 -1.43 7.07 13.25
CA ILE A 85 -0.23 7.51 12.53
C ILE A 85 -0.58 8.71 11.64
N PHE A 86 -1.54 8.57 10.71
CA PHE A 86 -1.81 9.63 9.75
C PHE A 86 -2.36 10.90 10.39
N SER A 87 -3.09 10.80 11.51
CA SER A 87 -3.54 11.98 12.28
C SER A 87 -2.41 12.71 13.02
N ALA A 88 -1.28 12.04 13.29
CA ALA A 88 -0.13 12.60 14.00
C ALA A 88 1.03 13.04 13.09
N LEU A 89 0.90 12.87 11.76
CA LEU A 89 1.92 13.32 10.83
C LEU A 89 1.86 14.84 10.61
N GLU A 90 3.03 15.44 10.42
CA GLU A 90 3.19 16.78 9.90
C GLU A 90 2.52 16.90 8.51
N THR A 91 1.69 17.92 8.31
CA THR A 91 0.88 18.07 7.08
C THR A 91 1.61 18.71 5.90
N THR A 92 2.91 18.95 6.03
CA THR A 92 3.72 19.60 4.98
C THR A 92 4.05 18.71 3.80
N SER A 93 3.91 17.40 3.96
CA SER A 93 4.16 16.40 2.91
C SER A 93 2.99 15.44 2.80
N PRO A 94 2.60 15.04 1.57
CA PRO A 94 1.55 14.02 1.39
C PRO A 94 1.97 12.68 1.97
N SER A 95 0.99 11.98 2.53
CA SER A 95 1.16 10.65 3.11
C SER A 95 0.47 9.60 2.26
N ILE A 96 1.10 8.45 2.10
CA ILE A 96 0.60 7.34 1.28
C ILE A 96 0.41 6.12 2.17
N LEU A 97 -0.75 5.49 2.11
CA LEU A 97 -0.98 4.17 2.67
C LEU A 97 -0.90 3.12 1.55
N PHE A 98 0.11 2.28 1.59
CA PHE A 98 0.19 1.08 0.76
C PHE A 98 -0.39 -0.11 1.51
N THR A 99 -1.33 -0.82 0.87
CA THR A 99 -1.89 -2.08 1.37
C THR A 99 -1.77 -3.15 0.31
N LYS A 100 -0.97 -4.18 0.60
CA LYS A 100 -0.78 -5.29 -0.33
C LYS A 100 -2.08 -6.06 -0.53
N GLU A 101 -2.65 -5.99 -1.75
CA GLU A 101 -3.83 -6.75 -2.19
C GLU A 101 -4.99 -6.81 -1.17
N SER A 102 -5.18 -5.73 -0.41
CA SER A 102 -6.30 -5.64 0.53
C SER A 102 -7.61 -5.33 -0.20
N PRO A 103 -8.68 -6.12 0.00
CA PRO A 103 -9.98 -5.82 -0.57
C PRO A 103 -10.78 -4.77 0.23
N HIS A 104 -10.24 -4.30 1.36
CA HIS A 104 -10.97 -3.48 2.35
C HIS A 104 -10.83 -1.97 2.07
N LEU A 105 -11.29 -1.53 0.89
CA LEU A 105 -11.18 -0.12 0.48
C LEU A 105 -11.82 0.84 1.50
N ASP A 106 -12.98 0.48 2.08
CA ASP A 106 -13.66 1.30 3.08
C ASP A 106 -12.81 1.59 4.32
N LEU A 107 -12.01 0.61 4.76
CA LEU A 107 -11.11 0.78 5.89
C LEU A 107 -9.91 1.64 5.51
N MET A 108 -9.38 1.46 4.29
CA MET A 108 -8.29 2.27 3.77
C MET A 108 -8.70 3.75 3.66
N LEU A 109 -9.91 4.03 3.18
CA LEU A 109 -10.46 5.39 3.07
C LEU A 109 -10.57 6.11 4.42
N ARG A 110 -10.72 5.38 5.52
CA ARG A 110 -10.76 5.93 6.89
C ARG A 110 -9.39 6.15 7.50
N SER A 111 -8.33 5.67 6.90
CA SER A 111 -6.97 5.74 7.48
C SER A 111 -6.48 7.16 7.75
N GLY A 112 -6.97 8.16 7.00
CA GLY A 112 -6.48 9.54 7.04
C GLY A 112 -5.28 9.80 6.10
N ALA A 113 -4.83 8.82 5.33
CA ALA A 113 -3.78 9.01 4.33
C ALA A 113 -4.24 9.92 3.18
N SER A 114 -3.34 10.73 2.63
CA SER A 114 -3.62 11.59 1.47
C SER A 114 -3.75 10.80 0.17
N VAL A 115 -3.08 9.66 0.08
CA VAL A 115 -3.02 8.78 -1.09
C VAL A 115 -3.20 7.33 -0.65
N LEU A 116 -4.01 6.57 -1.38
CA LEU A 116 -4.15 5.12 -1.18
C LEU A 116 -3.44 4.37 -2.30
N SER A 117 -2.39 3.63 -1.96
CA SER A 117 -1.70 2.73 -2.88
C SER A 117 -2.34 1.34 -2.81
N VAL A 118 -3.07 1.00 -3.88
CA VAL A 118 -3.99 -0.16 -3.88
C VAL A 118 -3.47 -1.30 -4.76
N GLY A 119 -3.81 -2.52 -4.36
CA GLY A 119 -3.56 -3.74 -5.13
C GLY A 119 -4.47 -3.87 -6.36
N ASN A 120 -4.18 -4.86 -7.22
CA ASN A 120 -4.99 -5.09 -8.43
C ASN A 120 -6.35 -5.75 -8.13
N CYS A 121 -6.57 -6.21 -6.90
CA CYS A 121 -7.90 -6.64 -6.41
C CYS A 121 -8.92 -5.49 -6.32
N ILE A 122 -8.46 -4.22 -6.33
CA ILE A 122 -9.32 -3.04 -6.31
C ILE A 122 -9.58 -2.56 -7.74
N ASP A 123 -10.85 -2.48 -8.13
CA ASP A 123 -11.27 -1.81 -9.36
C ASP A 123 -11.15 -0.29 -9.19
N LEU A 124 -10.20 0.35 -9.89
CA LEU A 124 -9.95 1.79 -9.78
C LEU A 124 -11.16 2.63 -10.21
N LYS A 125 -11.95 2.17 -11.18
CA LYS A 125 -13.17 2.87 -11.62
C LYS A 125 -14.24 2.87 -10.52
N HIS A 126 -14.34 1.77 -9.79
CA HIS A 126 -15.23 1.69 -8.62
C HIS A 126 -14.71 2.57 -7.47
N ALA A 127 -13.42 2.48 -7.16
CA ALA A 127 -12.78 3.28 -6.13
C ALA A 127 -12.93 4.79 -6.38
N GLN A 128 -12.71 5.25 -7.60
CA GLN A 128 -12.90 6.66 -8.01
C GLN A 128 -14.35 7.12 -7.87
N LYS A 129 -15.33 6.25 -8.11
CA LYS A 129 -16.75 6.58 -7.89
C LYS A 129 -17.10 6.67 -6.42
N GLN A 130 -16.53 5.81 -5.59
CA GLN A 130 -16.79 5.76 -4.15
C GLN A 130 -16.19 6.98 -3.43
N ALA A 131 -14.98 7.39 -3.80
CA ALA A 131 -14.30 8.55 -3.22
C ALA A 131 -13.56 9.36 -4.32
N PRO A 132 -14.28 10.25 -5.03
CA PRO A 132 -13.76 10.96 -6.20
C PRO A 132 -12.58 11.89 -5.90
N GLU A 133 -12.50 12.41 -4.68
CA GLU A 133 -11.43 13.32 -4.25
C GLU A 133 -10.17 12.60 -3.75
N MET A 134 -10.28 11.28 -3.49
CA MET A 134 -9.14 10.49 -3.04
C MET A 134 -8.14 10.30 -4.19
N ILE A 135 -6.86 10.41 -3.87
CA ILE A 135 -5.79 10.09 -4.80
C ILE A 135 -5.46 8.60 -4.67
N TYR A 136 -5.51 7.88 -5.78
CA TYR A 136 -5.14 6.47 -5.83
C TYR A 136 -3.78 6.27 -6.51
N GLN A 137 -2.91 5.45 -5.92
CA GLN A 137 -1.67 4.98 -6.51
C GLN A 137 -1.82 3.50 -6.90
N GLY A 138 -1.35 3.13 -8.07
CA GLY A 138 -1.41 1.75 -8.57
C GLY A 138 -2.09 1.70 -9.94
N ASN A 139 -2.59 0.55 -10.41
CA ASN A 139 -2.48 -0.77 -9.79
C ASN A 139 -2.22 -1.83 -10.87
N VAL A 140 -1.27 -1.54 -11.75
CA VAL A 140 -0.88 -2.51 -12.78
C VAL A 140 -0.28 -3.75 -12.12
N ASP A 141 -0.74 -4.94 -12.54
CA ASP A 141 -0.22 -6.21 -12.01
C ASP A 141 1.28 -6.36 -12.36
N ASN A 142 2.10 -6.48 -11.33
CA ASN A 142 3.55 -6.65 -11.48
C ASN A 142 3.94 -7.94 -12.24
N LYS A 143 3.06 -8.96 -12.24
CA LYS A 143 3.25 -10.18 -13.02
C LYS A 143 3.21 -9.92 -14.52
N ILE A 144 2.36 -8.96 -14.98
CA ILE A 144 2.33 -8.57 -16.39
C ILE A 144 3.68 -7.96 -16.80
N VAL A 145 4.30 -7.16 -15.92
CA VAL A 145 5.62 -6.60 -16.21
C VAL A 145 6.73 -7.65 -16.16
N ALA A 146 6.58 -8.66 -15.29
CA ALA A 146 7.55 -9.73 -15.17
C ALA A 146 7.49 -10.75 -16.33
N ASP A 147 6.28 -11.19 -16.68
CA ASP A 147 6.07 -12.38 -17.49
C ASP A 147 5.41 -12.05 -18.86
N GLY A 148 4.88 -10.83 -19.03
CA GLY A 148 4.16 -10.41 -20.23
C GLY A 148 5.06 -9.85 -21.33
N THR A 149 4.46 -9.72 -22.51
CA THR A 149 5.08 -9.04 -23.66
C THR A 149 5.01 -7.52 -23.49
N LYS A 150 5.76 -6.79 -24.32
CA LYS A 150 5.66 -5.29 -24.37
C LYS A 150 4.25 -4.81 -24.70
N GLU A 151 3.52 -5.55 -25.52
CA GLU A 151 2.14 -5.24 -25.87
C GLU A 151 1.21 -5.44 -24.66
N ASP A 152 1.38 -6.53 -23.90
CA ASP A 152 0.59 -6.78 -22.67
C ASP A 152 0.82 -5.67 -21.64
N ILE A 153 2.07 -5.22 -21.47
CA ILE A 153 2.44 -4.11 -20.59
C ILE A 153 1.76 -2.82 -21.06
N THR A 154 1.81 -2.53 -22.35
CA THR A 154 1.18 -1.34 -22.95
C THR A 154 -0.32 -1.33 -22.72
N GLN A 155 -0.99 -2.46 -22.95
CA GLN A 155 -2.43 -2.61 -22.74
C GLN A 155 -2.81 -2.47 -21.26
N ALA A 156 -2.02 -3.05 -20.35
CA ALA A 156 -2.26 -2.94 -18.91
C ALA A 156 -2.16 -1.48 -18.42
N ILE A 157 -1.18 -0.72 -18.92
CA ILE A 157 -1.05 0.71 -18.62
C ILE A 157 -2.24 1.51 -19.15
N ARG A 158 -2.65 1.27 -20.39
CA ARG A 158 -3.84 1.93 -20.99
C ARG A 158 -5.09 1.66 -20.17
N LYS A 159 -5.35 0.39 -19.84
CA LYS A 159 -6.48 -0.01 -19.01
C LYS A 159 -6.47 0.67 -17.65
N CYS A 160 -5.29 0.76 -17.01
CA CYS A 160 -5.15 1.44 -15.73
C CYS A 160 -5.53 2.93 -15.82
N PHE A 161 -5.07 3.65 -16.85
CA PHE A 161 -5.45 5.04 -17.09
C PHE A 161 -6.93 5.22 -17.45
N GLU A 162 -7.53 4.30 -18.20
CA GLU A 162 -8.96 4.30 -18.50
C GLU A 162 -9.81 4.10 -17.25
N GLN A 163 -9.41 3.17 -16.38
CA GLN A 163 -10.11 2.90 -15.12
C GLN A 163 -10.02 4.05 -14.13
N SER A 164 -8.85 4.69 -14.01
CA SER A 164 -8.63 5.83 -13.12
C SER A 164 -9.22 7.14 -13.64
N GLY A 165 -9.61 7.21 -14.91
CA GLY A 165 -10.07 8.45 -15.54
C GLY A 165 -8.99 9.54 -15.64
N ARG A 166 -7.72 9.20 -15.43
CA ARG A 166 -6.54 10.10 -15.46
C ARG A 166 -6.59 11.27 -14.47
N LYS A 167 -7.43 11.19 -13.46
CA LYS A 167 -7.55 12.20 -12.39
C LYS A 167 -7.26 11.57 -11.04
N ASN A 168 -6.63 12.34 -10.17
CA ASN A 168 -6.31 11.88 -8.82
C ASN A 168 -5.67 10.49 -8.83
N HIS A 169 -4.70 10.27 -9.74
CA HIS A 169 -4.09 8.95 -9.94
C HIS A 169 -2.58 9.05 -10.16
N ILE A 170 -1.85 8.20 -9.45
CA ILE A 170 -0.41 7.97 -9.61
C ILE A 170 -0.25 6.57 -10.19
N LEU A 171 0.16 6.46 -11.46
CA LEU A 171 0.41 5.16 -12.06
C LEU A 171 1.55 4.44 -11.34
N ASN A 172 1.28 3.24 -10.88
CA ASN A 172 2.25 2.36 -10.25
C ASN A 172 1.85 0.90 -10.47
N LEU A 173 2.70 -0.02 -10.05
CA LEU A 173 2.36 -1.42 -9.93
C LEU A 173 1.52 -1.66 -8.66
N ASN A 174 0.83 -2.79 -8.61
CA ASN A 174 0.12 -3.27 -7.42
C ASN A 174 1.06 -3.65 -6.26
N HIS A 175 2.30 -4.01 -6.58
CA HIS A 175 3.36 -4.40 -5.63
C HIS A 175 4.74 -4.11 -6.24
N GLY A 176 5.81 -4.36 -5.50
CA GLY A 176 7.18 -4.25 -6.01
C GLY A 176 7.45 -5.18 -7.20
N LEU A 177 8.50 -4.87 -7.95
CA LEU A 177 8.98 -5.71 -9.04
C LEU A 177 9.33 -7.11 -8.51
N LEU A 178 9.06 -8.13 -9.32
CA LEU A 178 9.51 -9.48 -9.04
C LEU A 178 11.00 -9.63 -9.42
N GLU A 179 11.72 -10.47 -8.69
CA GLU A 179 13.16 -10.70 -8.93
C GLU A 179 13.47 -11.09 -10.38
N ARG A 180 12.57 -11.86 -11.01
CA ARG A 180 12.67 -12.29 -12.40
C ARG A 180 12.24 -11.27 -13.45
N THR A 181 11.83 -10.06 -13.03
CA THR A 181 11.33 -9.05 -13.97
C THR A 181 12.45 -8.58 -14.92
N PRO A 182 12.31 -8.74 -16.25
CA PRO A 182 13.30 -8.26 -17.20
C PRO A 182 13.45 -6.74 -17.17
N PHE A 183 14.67 -6.27 -17.19
CA PHE A 183 14.98 -4.83 -17.17
C PHE A 183 14.32 -4.08 -18.34
N GLU A 184 14.31 -4.69 -19.52
CA GLU A 184 13.71 -4.14 -20.74
C GLU A 184 12.19 -3.94 -20.60
N ASN A 185 11.52 -4.78 -19.82
CA ASN A 185 10.10 -4.64 -19.54
C ASN A 185 9.84 -3.46 -18.60
N VAL A 186 10.71 -3.25 -17.61
CA VAL A 186 10.65 -2.08 -16.72
C VAL A 186 10.89 -0.77 -17.51
N GLN A 187 11.91 -0.76 -18.39
CA GLN A 187 12.16 0.38 -19.25
C GLN A 187 10.95 0.69 -20.16
N HIS A 188 10.35 -0.36 -20.74
CA HIS A 188 9.16 -0.21 -21.58
C HIS A 188 7.97 0.34 -20.76
N PHE A 189 7.72 -0.21 -19.57
CA PHE A 189 6.69 0.29 -18.66
C PHE A 189 6.85 1.79 -18.39
N VAL A 190 8.05 2.24 -18.01
CA VAL A 190 8.33 3.65 -17.71
C VAL A 190 8.15 4.54 -18.94
N LYS A 191 8.62 4.08 -20.11
CA LYS A 191 8.46 4.82 -21.38
C LYS A 191 7.00 5.04 -21.73
N VAL A 192 6.21 3.96 -21.75
CA VAL A 192 4.77 4.00 -22.09
C VAL A 192 3.99 4.82 -21.06
N ALA A 193 4.32 4.65 -19.76
CA ALA A 193 3.69 5.43 -18.70
C ALA A 193 3.88 6.95 -18.90
N LYS A 194 5.09 7.38 -19.29
CA LYS A 194 5.39 8.80 -19.59
C LYS A 194 4.70 9.29 -20.86
N GLU A 195 4.54 8.44 -21.86
CA GLU A 195 3.85 8.80 -23.12
C GLU A 195 2.36 9.00 -22.89
N PHE A 196 1.72 8.10 -22.15
CA PHE A 196 0.26 8.18 -21.89
C PHE A 196 -0.10 9.10 -20.72
N GLY A 197 0.80 9.33 -19.79
CA GLY A 197 0.58 10.18 -18.61
C GLY A 197 0.77 11.68 -18.86
N ARG A 198 1.20 12.10 -20.05
CA ARG A 198 1.24 13.52 -20.40
C ARG A 198 -0.20 14.02 -20.56
N VAL A 199 -0.58 14.91 -19.67
CA VAL A 199 -1.82 15.73 -19.83
C VAL A 199 -1.40 16.93 -20.67
N GLU A 200 -2.07 17.13 -21.80
CA GLU A 200 -1.93 18.34 -22.62
C GLU A 200 -2.50 19.56 -21.89
#